data_d06d597da4627902d6034f79a780e3f3
#
_entry.id   d06d597da4627902d6034f79a780e3f3
#
_cell.length_a   1.000
_cell.length_b   1.000
_cell.length_c   1.000
_cell.angle_alpha   90.00
_cell.angle_beta   90.00
_cell.angle_gamma   90.00
#
_symmetry.space_group_name_H-M   'P 1'
#
loop_
_entity.id
_entity.type
_entity.pdbx_description
1 polymer ?
#
loop_
_entity_poly.entity_id
_entity_poly.type
_entity_poly.pdbx_seq_one_letter_code
_entity_poly.pdbx_strand_id
1 'polypeptide(L)'
;MRVHWIKKIVTVVAAAGILSTLGAAVATAAPSGGREDLVVPSSMGPIKVQVQWASRGGSAALYVLDGLRAPGDHSQWVSDTDALRQFAGDNVTLVFPVGGRSSFYTDWYRPSSTNGQKSTYKWETFLTRELPAYLARYGVSRTNNAVVGASMGGNAALTLAAHHRDQFKFAGSFSGFVNPTFPAWNQAMRAAMWDEGMFNVDDMWGPANDPAWQRNDATLQAEKLRGLPIYVTTGNGVPGVLDLANGLGNTVNAMGLEAMSLTAAQIFRDRLAALGIRAKVDIVNGTHTWPYWQQSLANARPMILDALGVK
;
A
#
# COMPACT_ATOMS: atom_id res chain seq x y z
N MET A 1 83.80 -1.03 -41.65
CA MET A 1 82.42 -1.02 -42.21
C MET A 1 81.55 -1.92 -41.39
N ARG A 2 80.66 -1.30 -40.53
CA ARG A 2 79.69 -2.08 -39.73
C ARG A 2 78.33 -1.79 -40.28
N VAL A 3 77.65 -2.84 -40.76
CA VAL A 3 76.28 -2.78 -41.25
C VAL A 3 75.36 -2.97 -40.11
N HIS A 4 74.43 -1.97 -39.79
CA HIS A 4 73.38 -2.04 -38.77
C HIS A 4 72.10 -2.64 -39.40
N TRP A 5 71.65 -3.74 -38.85
CA TRP A 5 70.38 -4.31 -39.17
C TRP A 5 69.30 -3.69 -38.29
N ILE A 6 68.32 -2.97 -38.86
CA ILE A 6 67.15 -2.44 -38.18
C ILE A 6 66.06 -3.54 -38.23
N LYS A 7 65.78 -4.08 -37.10
CA LYS A 7 64.61 -4.98 -36.94
C LYS A 7 63.34 -4.12 -36.81
N LYS A 8 62.42 -4.27 -37.78
CA LYS A 8 61.04 -3.70 -37.64
C LYS A 8 60.21 -4.58 -36.72
N ILE A 9 59.73 -4.01 -35.61
CA ILE A 9 58.75 -4.61 -34.71
C ILE A 9 57.38 -4.30 -35.27
N VAL A 10 56.65 -5.33 -35.68
CA VAL A 10 55.23 -5.23 -36.06
C VAL A 10 54.42 -5.45 -34.80
N THR A 11 53.77 -4.39 -34.29
CA THR A 11 52.85 -4.46 -33.18
C THR A 11 51.47 -4.87 -33.70
N VAL A 12 51.05 -6.09 -33.42
CA VAL A 12 49.68 -6.56 -33.67
C VAL A 12 48.82 -6.07 -32.50
N VAL A 13 47.93 -5.12 -32.76
CA VAL A 13 46.89 -4.71 -31.79
C VAL A 13 45.72 -5.68 -31.93
N ALA A 14 45.59 -6.57 -30.95
CA ALA A 14 44.41 -7.42 -30.82
C ALA A 14 43.27 -6.60 -30.20
N ALA A 15 42.29 -6.24 -31.01
CA ALA A 15 41.04 -5.64 -30.51
C ALA A 15 40.23 -6.74 -29.83
N ALA A 16 40.23 -6.75 -28.50
CA ALA A 16 39.31 -7.57 -27.69
C ALA A 16 37.91 -6.97 -27.76
N GLY A 17 37.06 -7.53 -28.62
CA GLY A 17 35.63 -7.22 -28.63
C GLY A 17 34.98 -7.69 -27.35
N ILE A 18 34.53 -6.73 -26.49
CA ILE A 18 33.68 -7.02 -25.35
C ILE A 18 32.29 -7.30 -25.91
N LEU A 19 31.93 -8.59 -26.07
CA LEU A 19 30.54 -9.00 -26.24
C LEU A 19 29.86 -8.77 -24.87
N SER A 20 29.16 -7.67 -24.73
CA SER A 20 28.16 -7.49 -23.67
C SER A 20 26.97 -8.40 -23.95
N THR A 21 27.00 -9.61 -23.40
CA THR A 21 25.81 -10.44 -23.32
C THR A 21 24.79 -9.70 -22.40
N LEU A 22 23.83 -9.06 -23.04
CA LEU A 22 22.59 -8.70 -22.36
C LEU A 22 21.94 -10.02 -21.88
N GLY A 23 22.25 -10.41 -20.65
CA GLY A 23 21.56 -11.49 -19.98
C GLY A 23 20.09 -11.12 -19.86
N ALA A 24 19.24 -11.68 -20.73
CA ALA A 24 17.82 -11.68 -20.50
C ALA A 24 17.61 -12.30 -19.11
N ALA A 25 17.10 -11.51 -18.16
CA ALA A 25 16.71 -12.03 -16.87
C ALA A 25 15.66 -13.12 -17.11
N VAL A 26 16.04 -14.35 -16.90
CA VAL A 26 15.11 -15.48 -16.95
C VAL A 26 14.10 -15.22 -15.85
N ALA A 27 12.87 -14.88 -16.21
CA ALA A 27 11.79 -14.78 -15.27
C ALA A 27 11.63 -16.17 -14.64
N THR A 28 12.01 -16.31 -13.38
CA THR A 28 11.71 -17.52 -12.62
C THR A 28 10.19 -17.60 -12.49
N ALA A 29 9.63 -18.79 -12.69
CA ALA A 29 8.20 -19.02 -12.44
C ALA A 29 7.86 -18.54 -11.04
N ALA A 30 6.70 -17.89 -10.87
CA ALA A 30 6.27 -17.43 -9.56
C ALA A 30 6.26 -18.61 -8.57
N PRO A 31 6.78 -18.43 -7.35
CA PRO A 31 6.67 -19.45 -6.31
C PRO A 31 5.20 -19.84 -6.14
N SER A 32 4.94 -21.12 -5.90
CA SER A 32 3.59 -21.63 -5.71
C SER A 32 3.36 -21.90 -4.24
N GLY A 33 2.47 -21.12 -3.63
CA GLY A 33 2.14 -21.19 -2.21
C GLY A 33 3.32 -20.84 -1.29
N GLY A 34 3.10 -20.91 0.00
CA GLY A 34 4.11 -20.60 1.00
C GLY A 34 4.26 -19.12 1.31
N ARG A 35 5.09 -18.82 2.30
CA ARG A 35 5.36 -17.45 2.80
C ARG A 35 6.82 -17.14 2.68
N GLU A 36 7.12 -15.86 2.47
CA GLU A 36 8.49 -15.38 2.39
C GLU A 36 8.58 -13.93 2.90
N ASP A 37 9.66 -13.61 3.59
CA ASP A 37 10.01 -12.24 3.95
C ASP A 37 11.08 -11.76 2.95
N LEU A 38 10.70 -10.85 2.08
CA LEU A 38 11.60 -10.24 1.10
C LEU A 38 12.22 -8.97 1.67
N VAL A 39 13.45 -8.67 1.24
CA VAL A 39 14.09 -7.38 1.46
C VAL A 39 14.21 -6.70 0.10
N VAL A 40 13.38 -5.70 -0.13
CA VAL A 40 13.27 -5.01 -1.41
C VAL A 40 14.06 -3.71 -1.39
N PRO A 41 15.06 -3.54 -2.26
CA PRO A 41 15.75 -2.26 -2.41
C PRO A 41 14.78 -1.16 -2.80
N SER A 42 14.90 0.01 -2.16
CA SER A 42 14.09 1.17 -2.47
C SER A 42 14.88 2.47 -2.33
N SER A 43 14.30 3.56 -2.82
CA SER A 43 14.83 4.92 -2.63
C SER A 43 14.86 5.38 -1.16
N MET A 44 14.13 4.67 -0.28
CA MET A 44 14.13 4.91 1.17
C MET A 44 15.15 4.04 1.93
N GLY A 45 15.90 3.18 1.24
CA GLY A 45 16.65 2.07 1.81
C GLY A 45 15.92 0.74 1.65
N PRO A 46 16.44 -0.37 2.18
CA PRO A 46 15.81 -1.67 2.08
C PRO A 46 14.49 -1.71 2.87
N ILE A 47 13.42 -2.14 2.21
CA ILE A 47 12.09 -2.30 2.81
C ILE A 47 11.77 -3.80 2.91
N LYS A 48 11.38 -4.24 4.08
CA LYS A 48 10.85 -5.59 4.29
C LYS A 48 9.44 -5.69 3.68
N VAL A 49 9.17 -6.77 2.98
CA VAL A 49 7.85 -7.09 2.44
C VAL A 49 7.53 -8.53 2.79
N GLN A 50 6.46 -8.75 3.52
CA GLN A 50 5.96 -10.09 3.80
C GLN A 50 5.06 -10.52 2.65
N VAL A 51 5.29 -11.73 2.14
CA VAL A 51 4.57 -12.25 0.97
C VAL A 51 3.98 -13.62 1.28
N GLN A 52 2.74 -13.85 0.89
CA GLN A 52 2.19 -15.18 0.68
C GLN A 52 1.97 -15.37 -0.82
N TRP A 53 2.70 -16.32 -1.41
CA TRP A 53 2.62 -16.57 -2.84
C TRP A 53 1.28 -17.19 -3.25
N ALA A 54 0.84 -16.88 -4.47
CA ALA A 54 -0.35 -17.45 -5.07
C ALA A 54 -0.33 -18.97 -5.03
N SER A 55 -1.45 -19.62 -4.69
CA SER A 55 -1.51 -21.07 -4.44
C SER A 55 -1.08 -21.94 -5.63
N ARG A 56 -1.19 -21.43 -6.85
CA ARG A 56 -0.85 -22.11 -8.11
C ARG A 56 0.08 -21.28 -9.01
N GLY A 57 0.89 -20.38 -8.43
CA GLY A 57 1.82 -19.54 -9.18
C GLY A 57 1.15 -18.49 -10.08
N GLY A 58 -0.03 -17.99 -9.69
CA GLY A 58 -0.73 -16.92 -10.41
C GLY A 58 0.02 -15.59 -10.35
N SER A 59 -0.15 -14.75 -11.37
CA SER A 59 0.53 -13.47 -11.49
C SER A 59 -0.16 -12.30 -10.79
N ALA A 60 -1.42 -12.44 -10.38
CA ALA A 60 -2.16 -11.38 -9.71
C ALA A 60 -1.67 -11.16 -8.28
N ALA A 61 -1.72 -9.91 -7.78
CA ALA A 61 -1.37 -9.62 -6.39
C ALA A 61 -2.40 -8.74 -5.69
N LEU A 62 -2.49 -8.90 -4.37
CA LEU A 62 -3.23 -8.05 -3.46
C LEU A 62 -2.25 -7.36 -2.51
N TYR A 63 -2.15 -6.04 -2.63
CA TYR A 63 -1.40 -5.19 -1.71
C TYR A 63 -2.28 -4.86 -0.51
N VAL A 64 -1.79 -5.14 0.70
CA VAL A 64 -2.55 -4.96 1.94
C VAL A 64 -1.81 -3.99 2.84
N LEU A 65 -2.39 -2.82 3.07
CA LEU A 65 -1.75 -1.68 3.74
C LEU A 65 -2.19 -1.58 5.20
N ASP A 66 -1.23 -1.41 6.09
CA ASP A 66 -1.45 -1.23 7.52
C ASP A 66 -2.06 0.14 7.87
N GLY A 67 -2.50 0.29 9.11
CA GLY A 67 -2.96 1.54 9.69
C GLY A 67 -1.82 2.50 10.08
N LEU A 68 -2.17 3.56 10.84
CA LEU A 68 -1.23 4.63 11.22
C LEU A 68 -0.02 4.10 12.02
N ARG A 69 -0.25 3.09 12.87
CA ARG A 69 0.74 2.50 13.79
C ARG A 69 1.54 1.34 13.18
N ALA A 70 1.65 1.30 11.84
CA ALA A 70 2.38 0.24 11.13
C ALA A 70 3.74 -0.06 11.77
N PRO A 71 4.00 -1.29 12.26
CA PRO A 71 5.28 -1.66 12.87
C PRO A 71 6.40 -1.67 11.82
N GLY A 72 7.65 -1.54 12.30
CA GLY A 72 8.83 -1.52 11.43
C GLY A 72 9.40 -2.90 11.09
N ASP A 73 8.88 -3.97 11.69
CA ASP A 73 9.42 -5.33 11.61
C ASP A 73 8.43 -6.38 11.08
N HIS A 74 7.13 -6.08 11.09
CA HIS A 74 6.07 -6.95 10.56
C HIS A 74 4.85 -6.13 10.13
N SER A 75 3.93 -6.72 9.35
CA SER A 75 2.61 -6.16 9.08
C SER A 75 1.61 -6.68 10.11
N GLN A 76 0.79 -5.79 10.64
CA GLN A 76 -0.28 -6.16 11.57
C GLN A 76 -1.38 -7.01 10.91
N TRP A 77 -1.55 -6.93 9.60
CA TRP A 77 -2.40 -7.87 8.87
C TRP A 77 -1.94 -9.31 9.01
N VAL A 78 -0.63 -9.53 9.16
CA VAL A 78 -0.04 -10.87 9.33
C VAL A 78 -0.10 -11.33 10.78
N SER A 79 0.12 -10.42 11.76
CA SER A 79 0.16 -10.78 13.18
C SER A 79 -1.20 -10.77 13.86
N ASP A 80 -2.08 -9.81 13.50
CA ASP A 80 -3.30 -9.52 14.25
C ASP A 80 -4.57 -10.03 13.55
N THR A 81 -4.42 -10.67 12.37
CA THR A 81 -5.54 -11.17 11.57
C THR A 81 -5.29 -12.54 10.97
N ASP A 82 -6.35 -13.13 10.43
CA ASP A 82 -6.32 -14.36 9.65
C ASP A 82 -6.13 -14.13 8.13
N ALA A 83 -5.65 -12.95 7.71
CA ALA A 83 -5.55 -12.59 6.29
C ALA A 83 -4.87 -13.66 5.43
N LEU A 84 -3.78 -14.21 5.91
CA LEU A 84 -3.05 -15.28 5.22
C LEU A 84 -3.89 -16.55 5.04
N ARG A 85 -4.66 -16.93 6.05
CA ARG A 85 -5.53 -18.12 6.02
C ARG A 85 -6.73 -17.91 5.09
N GLN A 86 -7.29 -16.69 5.08
CA GLN A 86 -8.43 -16.34 4.24
C GLN A 86 -8.15 -16.52 2.75
N PHE A 87 -6.90 -16.32 2.32
CA PHE A 87 -6.47 -16.39 0.92
C PHE A 87 -5.57 -17.59 0.60
N ALA A 88 -5.36 -18.53 1.53
CA ALA A 88 -4.39 -19.61 1.37
C ALA A 88 -4.64 -20.50 0.15
N GLY A 89 -5.91 -20.67 -0.29
CA GLY A 89 -6.29 -21.45 -1.47
C GLY A 89 -6.40 -20.64 -2.76
N ASP A 90 -6.29 -19.32 -2.69
CA ASP A 90 -6.51 -18.43 -3.83
C ASP A 90 -5.26 -18.28 -4.70
N ASN A 91 -5.48 -18.11 -6.00
CA ASN A 91 -4.38 -17.91 -6.94
C ASN A 91 -3.97 -16.43 -7.06
N VAL A 92 -3.79 -15.79 -5.90
CA VAL A 92 -3.36 -14.39 -5.76
C VAL A 92 -2.23 -14.29 -4.74
N THR A 93 -1.20 -13.53 -5.07
CA THR A 93 -0.09 -13.24 -4.16
C THR A 93 -0.49 -12.11 -3.20
N LEU A 94 -0.46 -12.38 -1.89
CA LEU A 94 -0.63 -11.33 -0.89
C LEU A 94 0.70 -10.62 -0.65
N VAL A 95 0.67 -9.30 -0.63
CA VAL A 95 1.84 -8.43 -0.47
C VAL A 95 1.60 -7.47 0.69
N PHE A 96 2.36 -7.63 1.75
CA PHE A 96 2.28 -6.81 2.97
C PHE A 96 3.57 -5.99 3.11
N PRO A 97 3.61 -4.73 2.64
CA PRO A 97 4.75 -3.85 2.87
C PRO A 97 4.88 -3.56 4.36
N VAL A 98 6.06 -3.74 4.92
CA VAL A 98 6.32 -3.57 6.36
C VAL A 98 6.84 -2.18 6.64
N GLY A 99 6.30 -1.53 7.68
CA GLY A 99 6.63 -0.16 8.06
C GLY A 99 5.70 0.88 7.43
N GLY A 100 6.18 2.11 7.31
CA GLY A 100 5.33 3.20 6.82
C GLY A 100 4.44 3.82 7.91
N ARG A 101 4.87 3.73 9.18
CA ARG A 101 4.22 4.42 10.30
C ARG A 101 3.97 5.88 9.95
N SER A 102 2.74 6.36 10.12
CA SER A 102 2.30 7.72 9.80
C SER A 102 2.56 8.20 8.37
N SER A 103 2.88 7.31 7.42
CA SER A 103 3.32 7.69 6.07
C SER A 103 2.18 8.09 5.14
N PHE A 104 0.95 7.69 5.41
CA PHE A 104 -0.18 7.70 4.47
C PHE A 104 0.15 7.03 3.12
N TYR A 105 1.25 6.27 3.08
CA TYR A 105 1.78 5.59 1.89
C TYR A 105 1.97 6.53 0.70
N THR A 106 2.40 7.78 1.00
CA THR A 106 2.66 8.83 0.00
C THR A 106 4.15 9.17 -0.08
N ASP A 107 4.51 9.93 -1.10
CA ASP A 107 5.82 10.56 -1.20
C ASP A 107 5.80 11.87 -0.43
N TRP A 108 6.56 11.93 0.64
CA TRP A 108 6.69 13.13 1.47
C TRP A 108 7.57 14.18 0.81
N TYR A 109 7.39 15.44 1.16
CA TYR A 109 8.26 16.52 0.72
C TYR A 109 9.66 16.40 1.33
N ARG A 110 9.76 16.04 2.62
CA ARG A 110 11.01 15.88 3.38
C ARG A 110 10.83 14.94 4.57
N PRO A 111 11.91 14.51 5.24
CA PRO A 111 11.80 13.76 6.48
C PRO A 111 11.09 14.58 7.55
N SER A 112 10.38 13.92 8.47
CA SER A 112 9.77 14.60 9.60
C SER A 112 10.83 15.32 10.44
N SER A 113 10.65 16.62 10.61
CA SER A 113 11.61 17.50 11.30
C SER A 113 11.57 17.36 12.82
N THR A 114 10.59 16.65 13.36
CA THR A 114 10.27 16.65 14.81
C THR A 114 10.59 15.34 15.52
N ASN A 115 10.89 14.25 14.79
CA ASN A 115 11.12 12.93 15.39
C ASN A 115 12.44 12.25 14.98
N GLY A 116 13.34 12.98 14.34
CA GLY A 116 14.64 12.45 13.94
C GLY A 116 14.61 11.48 12.77
N GLN A 117 13.53 11.44 12.00
CA GLN A 117 13.44 10.64 10.77
C GLN A 117 14.60 10.96 9.82
N LYS A 118 15.33 9.94 9.37
CA LYS A 118 16.53 10.11 8.54
C LYS A 118 16.25 10.19 7.05
N SER A 119 15.23 9.47 6.59
CA SER A 119 14.91 9.32 5.16
C SER A 119 13.57 9.96 4.83
N THR A 120 13.48 10.62 3.70
CA THR A 120 12.20 11.09 3.17
C THR A 120 11.36 9.87 2.76
N TYR A 121 10.14 9.79 3.24
CA TYR A 121 9.22 8.74 2.80
C TYR A 121 8.88 8.90 1.31
N LYS A 122 8.99 7.80 0.56
CA LYS A 122 8.70 7.65 -0.87
C LYS A 122 7.82 6.42 -1.09
N TRP A 123 6.79 6.29 -0.26
CA TRP A 123 5.96 5.10 -0.24
C TRP A 123 5.12 4.92 -1.49
N GLU A 124 4.61 6.00 -2.10
CA GLU A 124 3.90 5.90 -3.38
C GLU A 124 4.85 5.40 -4.48
N THR A 125 6.04 5.98 -4.59
CA THR A 125 7.08 5.50 -5.52
C THR A 125 7.43 4.04 -5.27
N PHE A 126 7.59 3.64 -4.00
CA PHE A 126 7.86 2.26 -3.64
C PHE A 126 6.76 1.31 -4.12
N LEU A 127 5.51 1.57 -3.74
CA LEU A 127 4.37 0.70 -4.00
C LEU A 127 3.97 0.62 -5.48
N THR A 128 4.30 1.64 -6.28
CA THR A 128 3.82 1.74 -7.66
C THR A 128 4.91 1.56 -8.71
N ARG A 129 6.19 1.65 -8.33
CA ARG A 129 7.32 1.52 -9.25
C ARG A 129 8.34 0.46 -8.79
N GLU A 130 8.89 0.62 -7.58
CA GLU A 130 10.02 -0.18 -7.13
C GLU A 130 9.59 -1.60 -6.76
N LEU A 131 8.56 -1.76 -5.93
CA LEU A 131 8.04 -3.05 -5.49
C LEU A 131 7.42 -3.86 -6.65
N PRO A 132 6.58 -3.31 -7.56
CA PRO A 132 6.10 -4.06 -8.71
C PRO A 132 7.22 -4.51 -9.66
N ALA A 133 8.26 -3.68 -9.84
CA ALA A 133 9.43 -4.05 -10.65
C ALA A 133 10.23 -5.18 -10.00
N TYR A 134 10.34 -5.17 -8.67
CA TYR A 134 10.97 -6.23 -7.91
C TYR A 134 10.19 -7.54 -7.99
N LEU A 135 8.88 -7.51 -7.74
CA LEU A 135 8.01 -8.68 -7.74
C LEU A 135 7.82 -9.30 -9.13
N ALA A 136 7.96 -8.50 -10.20
CA ALA A 136 7.90 -9.00 -11.57
C ALA A 136 8.97 -10.06 -11.86
N ARG A 137 10.10 -10.08 -11.15
CA ARG A 137 11.14 -11.12 -11.25
C ARG A 137 10.65 -12.49 -10.79
N TYR A 138 9.61 -12.51 -9.95
CA TYR A 138 8.92 -13.71 -9.48
C TYR A 138 7.62 -14.01 -10.27
N GLY A 139 7.42 -13.35 -11.43
CA GLY A 139 6.24 -13.56 -12.27
C GLY A 139 4.98 -12.81 -11.84
N VAL A 140 5.04 -11.96 -10.79
CA VAL A 140 3.90 -11.14 -10.36
C VAL A 140 3.65 -10.02 -11.36
N SER A 141 2.39 -9.83 -11.75
CA SER A 141 1.99 -8.79 -12.71
C SER A 141 2.22 -7.39 -12.15
N ARG A 142 2.66 -6.48 -12.99
CA ARG A 142 2.76 -5.05 -12.66
C ARG A 142 1.44 -4.31 -12.83
N THR A 143 0.45 -4.91 -13.50
CA THR A 143 -0.79 -4.25 -13.92
C THR A 143 -2.07 -4.99 -13.53
N ASN A 144 -1.98 -6.18 -12.92
CA ASN A 144 -3.13 -6.94 -12.43
C ASN A 144 -3.08 -7.09 -10.91
N ASN A 145 -3.25 -5.96 -10.21
CA ASN A 145 -3.16 -5.92 -8.76
C ASN A 145 -4.42 -5.30 -8.15
N ALA A 146 -4.71 -5.70 -6.93
CA ALA A 146 -5.68 -5.06 -6.05
C ALA A 146 -4.95 -4.36 -4.91
N VAL A 147 -5.57 -3.36 -4.31
CA VAL A 147 -5.06 -2.69 -3.10
C VAL A 147 -6.16 -2.49 -2.08
N VAL A 148 -5.88 -2.86 -0.85
CA VAL A 148 -6.77 -2.63 0.30
C VAL A 148 -5.98 -2.09 1.47
N GLY A 149 -6.64 -1.46 2.41
CA GLY A 149 -5.99 -1.03 3.64
C GLY A 149 -6.97 -0.65 4.73
N ALA A 150 -6.47 -0.59 5.96
CA ALA A 150 -7.21 -0.19 7.14
C ALA A 150 -6.81 1.22 7.59
N SER A 151 -7.78 2.02 8.06
CA SER A 151 -7.51 3.33 8.66
C SER A 151 -6.71 4.24 7.70
N MET A 152 -5.51 4.66 8.08
CA MET A 152 -4.56 5.36 7.20
C MET A 152 -4.39 4.65 5.85
N GLY A 153 -4.21 3.32 5.88
CA GLY A 153 -4.06 2.50 4.67
C GLY A 153 -5.32 2.47 3.81
N GLY A 154 -6.50 2.68 4.39
CA GLY A 154 -7.77 2.75 3.66
C GLY A 154 -7.86 3.99 2.75
N ASN A 155 -7.42 5.16 3.21
CA ASN A 155 -7.28 6.34 2.34
C ASN A 155 -6.22 6.10 1.27
N ALA A 156 -5.06 5.56 1.68
CA ALA A 156 -3.96 5.28 0.76
C ALA A 156 -4.37 4.31 -0.36
N ALA A 157 -5.13 3.25 -0.05
CA ALA A 157 -5.61 2.31 -1.06
C ALA A 157 -6.46 2.99 -2.15
N LEU A 158 -7.37 3.88 -1.76
CA LEU A 158 -8.22 4.62 -2.70
C LEU A 158 -7.41 5.64 -3.51
N THR A 159 -6.51 6.40 -2.88
CA THR A 159 -5.70 7.41 -3.59
C THR A 159 -4.68 6.77 -4.53
N LEU A 160 -4.01 5.69 -4.11
CA LEU A 160 -3.13 4.91 -4.99
C LEU A 160 -3.89 4.38 -6.21
N ALA A 161 -5.07 3.79 -6.00
CA ALA A 161 -5.89 3.30 -7.11
C ALA A 161 -6.40 4.43 -8.01
N ALA A 162 -6.70 5.61 -7.47
CA ALA A 162 -7.11 6.78 -8.25
C ALA A 162 -5.98 7.32 -9.15
N HIS A 163 -4.74 7.27 -8.68
CA HIS A 163 -3.58 7.79 -9.41
C HIS A 163 -2.87 6.76 -10.29
N HIS A 164 -3.07 5.45 -10.03
CA HIS A 164 -2.37 4.35 -10.71
C HIS A 164 -3.37 3.31 -11.24
N ARG A 165 -4.28 3.77 -12.12
CA ARG A 165 -5.36 2.97 -12.73
C ARG A 165 -4.84 1.82 -13.62
N ASP A 166 -3.66 1.95 -14.15
CA ASP A 166 -2.96 0.92 -14.93
C ASP A 166 -2.55 -0.26 -14.04
N GLN A 167 -2.14 0.01 -12.80
CA GLN A 167 -1.68 -1.00 -11.86
C GLN A 167 -2.85 -1.69 -11.13
N PHE A 168 -3.83 -0.92 -10.61
CA PHE A 168 -4.84 -1.45 -9.70
C PHE A 168 -6.19 -1.67 -10.39
N LYS A 169 -6.76 -2.88 -10.19
CA LYS A 169 -8.05 -3.35 -10.73
C LYS A 169 -9.16 -3.37 -9.68
N PHE A 170 -8.81 -3.18 -8.41
CA PHE A 170 -9.73 -3.11 -7.27
C PHE A 170 -9.13 -2.21 -6.19
N ALA A 171 -9.98 -1.48 -5.45
CA ALA A 171 -9.60 -0.75 -4.26
C ALA A 171 -10.56 -1.02 -3.11
N GLY A 172 -9.99 -1.28 -1.91
CA GLY A 172 -10.76 -1.48 -0.67
C GLY A 172 -10.29 -0.56 0.45
N SER A 173 -11.23 0.09 1.13
CA SER A 173 -10.97 0.97 2.27
C SER A 173 -11.76 0.50 3.48
N PHE A 174 -11.06 0.15 4.56
CA PHE A 174 -11.65 -0.33 5.81
C PHE A 174 -11.43 0.73 6.88
N SER A 175 -12.49 1.37 7.33
CA SER A 175 -12.47 2.49 8.28
C SER A 175 -11.49 3.60 7.87
N GLY A 176 -11.43 3.95 6.59
CA GLY A 176 -10.45 4.89 6.04
C GLY A 176 -10.79 6.35 6.33
N PHE A 177 -9.77 7.17 6.56
CA PHE A 177 -9.85 8.64 6.66
C PHE A 177 -9.79 9.25 5.26
N VAL A 178 -10.87 9.13 4.50
CA VAL A 178 -10.88 9.35 3.05
C VAL A 178 -11.10 10.80 2.59
N ASN A 179 -11.13 11.76 3.51
CA ASN A 179 -11.27 13.19 3.25
C ASN A 179 -10.41 14.07 4.16
N PRO A 180 -9.07 13.93 4.10
CA PRO A 180 -8.14 14.64 4.98
C PRO A 180 -8.12 16.17 4.80
N THR A 181 -8.68 16.71 3.71
CA THR A 181 -8.81 18.15 3.51
C THR A 181 -9.91 18.79 4.36
N PHE A 182 -10.83 18.01 4.91
CA PHE A 182 -11.88 18.56 5.76
C PHE A 182 -11.27 19.09 7.07
N PRO A 183 -11.57 20.32 7.52
CA PRO A 183 -10.83 20.98 8.59
C PRO A 183 -10.71 20.16 9.88
N ALA A 184 -11.81 19.52 10.34
CA ALA A 184 -11.78 18.69 11.53
C ALA A 184 -10.87 17.45 11.37
N TRP A 185 -10.88 16.81 10.19
CA TRP A 185 -10.03 15.64 9.88
C TRP A 185 -8.57 16.03 9.74
N ASN A 186 -8.28 17.20 9.16
CA ASN A 186 -6.92 17.73 9.10
C ASN A 186 -6.31 17.86 10.50
N GLN A 187 -7.05 18.45 11.45
CA GLN A 187 -6.58 18.58 12.83
C GLN A 187 -6.45 17.24 13.54
N ALA A 188 -7.43 16.34 13.36
CA ALA A 188 -7.37 15.00 13.94
C ALA A 188 -6.17 14.20 13.42
N MET A 189 -5.86 14.30 12.12
CA MET A 189 -4.69 13.67 11.52
C MET A 189 -3.38 14.22 12.09
N ARG A 190 -3.27 15.54 12.28
CA ARG A 190 -2.11 16.18 12.93
C ARG A 190 -1.92 15.65 14.35
N ALA A 191 -3.00 15.60 15.15
CA ALA A 191 -2.96 15.09 16.50
C ALA A 191 -2.56 13.60 16.54
N ALA A 192 -3.15 12.78 15.68
CA ALA A 192 -2.87 11.34 15.62
C ALA A 192 -1.41 11.05 15.19
N MET A 193 -0.88 11.76 14.21
CA MET A 193 0.50 11.60 13.75
C MET A 193 1.51 12.10 14.78
N TRP A 194 1.14 13.14 15.53
CA TRP A 194 1.97 13.61 16.66
C TRP A 194 2.00 12.59 17.80
N ASP A 195 0.84 12.07 18.20
CA ASP A 195 0.72 11.01 19.21
C ASP A 195 1.48 9.75 18.84
N GLU A 196 1.45 9.39 17.55
CA GLU A 196 2.10 8.17 17.05
C GLU A 196 3.63 8.21 17.07
N GLY A 197 4.23 9.34 17.13
CA GLY A 197 5.69 9.44 17.14
C GLY A 197 6.19 10.80 16.70
N MET A 198 5.48 11.86 17.07
CA MET A 198 5.82 13.25 16.78
C MET A 198 6.10 13.51 15.29
N PHE A 199 5.31 12.87 14.41
CA PHE A 199 5.43 13.15 12.98
C PHE A 199 4.82 14.50 12.63
N ASN A 200 5.59 15.32 11.89
CA ASN A 200 5.12 16.61 11.41
C ASN A 200 4.43 16.47 10.05
N VAL A 201 3.12 16.69 10.04
CA VAL A 201 2.29 16.58 8.83
C VAL A 201 2.70 17.59 7.74
N ASP A 202 3.21 18.77 8.11
CA ASP A 202 3.66 19.77 7.12
C ASP A 202 4.93 19.33 6.38
N ASP A 203 5.67 18.38 6.92
CA ASP A 203 6.79 17.74 6.22
C ASP A 203 6.33 16.71 5.20
N MET A 204 5.10 16.16 5.40
CA MET A 204 4.47 15.23 4.47
C MET A 204 3.90 15.97 3.25
N TRP A 205 2.92 16.86 3.45
CA TRP A 205 2.11 17.46 2.39
C TRP A 205 2.09 19.00 2.43
N GLY A 206 2.99 19.64 3.17
CA GLY A 206 2.98 21.09 3.35
C GLY A 206 1.85 21.59 4.26
N PRO A 207 1.68 22.92 4.37
CA PRO A 207 0.60 23.52 5.14
C PRO A 207 -0.78 23.12 4.60
N ALA A 208 -1.82 23.30 5.40
CA ALA A 208 -3.19 22.79 5.12
C ALA A 208 -3.80 23.25 3.77
N ASN A 209 -3.29 24.32 3.18
CA ASN A 209 -3.72 24.83 1.87
C ASN A 209 -2.83 24.35 0.70
N ASP A 210 -1.83 23.51 0.95
CA ASP A 210 -0.97 22.95 -0.10
C ASP A 210 -1.78 22.00 -1.01
N PRO A 211 -1.57 22.02 -2.34
CA PRO A 211 -2.26 21.13 -3.28
C PRO A 211 -2.07 19.63 -3.01
N ALA A 212 -0.99 19.24 -2.29
CA ALA A 212 -0.77 17.85 -1.93
C ALA A 212 -1.89 17.27 -1.04
N TRP A 213 -2.53 18.08 -0.21
CA TRP A 213 -3.69 17.67 0.55
C TRP A 213 -4.85 17.24 -0.34
N GLN A 214 -5.16 18.06 -1.36
CA GLN A 214 -6.23 17.74 -2.32
C GLN A 214 -5.89 16.50 -3.15
N ARG A 215 -4.62 16.36 -3.55
CA ARG A 215 -4.14 15.20 -4.29
C ARG A 215 -4.35 13.90 -3.52
N ASN A 216 -4.14 13.93 -2.20
CA ASN A 216 -4.20 12.76 -1.33
C ASN A 216 -5.55 12.61 -0.59
N ASP A 217 -6.57 13.33 -1.03
CA ASP A 217 -7.95 13.22 -0.54
C ASP A 217 -8.76 12.34 -1.49
N ALA A 218 -9.08 11.11 -1.05
CA ALA A 218 -9.81 10.15 -1.87
C ALA A 218 -11.19 10.68 -2.32
N THR A 219 -11.84 11.49 -1.49
CA THR A 219 -13.14 12.09 -1.81
C THR A 219 -13.03 13.10 -2.94
N LEU A 220 -11.99 13.92 -2.95
CA LEU A 220 -11.73 14.87 -4.04
C LEU A 220 -11.26 14.17 -5.32
N GLN A 221 -10.54 13.05 -5.17
CA GLN A 221 -10.06 12.25 -6.31
C GLN A 221 -11.08 11.20 -6.80
N ALA A 222 -12.27 11.15 -6.25
CA ALA A 222 -13.28 10.11 -6.53
C ALA A 222 -13.58 9.90 -8.01
N GLU A 223 -13.59 10.97 -8.84
CA GLU A 223 -13.83 10.87 -10.29
C GLU A 223 -12.82 9.93 -10.99
N LYS A 224 -11.57 9.88 -10.51
CA LYS A 224 -10.53 9.01 -11.08
C LYS A 224 -10.76 7.52 -10.79
N LEU A 225 -11.67 7.21 -9.87
CA LEU A 225 -12.05 5.83 -9.53
C LEU A 225 -13.17 5.26 -10.42
N ARG A 226 -13.68 6.05 -11.38
CA ARG A 226 -14.75 5.63 -12.29
C ARG A 226 -14.41 4.32 -13.00
N GLY A 227 -15.33 3.35 -12.94
CA GLY A 227 -15.15 2.02 -13.55
C GLY A 227 -14.25 1.06 -12.77
N LEU A 228 -13.72 1.46 -11.61
CA LEU A 228 -13.03 0.56 -10.70
C LEU A 228 -14.03 -0.10 -9.74
N PRO A 229 -14.00 -1.41 -9.52
CA PRO A 229 -14.67 -2.04 -8.39
C PRO A 229 -14.11 -1.49 -7.07
N ILE A 230 -15.00 -0.92 -6.23
CA ILE A 230 -14.65 -0.27 -4.97
C ILE A 230 -15.44 -0.94 -3.85
N TYR A 231 -14.76 -1.26 -2.75
CA TYR A 231 -15.38 -1.70 -1.51
C TYR A 231 -14.96 -0.79 -0.34
N VAL A 232 -15.94 -0.20 0.33
CA VAL A 232 -15.72 0.62 1.52
C VAL A 232 -16.48 0.01 2.67
N THR A 233 -15.85 -0.16 3.80
CA THR A 233 -16.53 -0.61 5.01
C THR A 233 -16.07 0.21 6.20
N THR A 234 -16.97 0.43 7.14
CA THR A 234 -16.71 1.12 8.41
C THR A 234 -17.67 0.60 9.47
N GLY A 235 -17.26 0.64 10.72
CA GLY A 235 -18.15 0.48 11.84
C GLY A 235 -18.99 1.74 12.06
N ASN A 236 -20.00 1.63 12.92
CA ASN A 236 -20.81 2.78 13.36
C ASN A 236 -20.32 3.37 14.69
N GLY A 237 -19.20 2.92 15.24
CA GLY A 237 -18.67 3.31 16.53
C GLY A 237 -19.37 2.66 17.72
N VAL A 238 -20.42 1.88 17.50
CA VAL A 238 -21.08 1.12 18.58
C VAL A 238 -20.35 -0.20 18.78
N PRO A 239 -19.83 -0.48 19.99
CA PRO A 239 -19.14 -1.74 20.26
C PRO A 239 -20.02 -2.95 19.97
N GLY A 240 -19.43 -3.96 19.35
CA GLY A 240 -20.06 -5.24 19.07
C GLY A 240 -19.34 -6.39 19.78
N VAL A 241 -19.73 -7.62 19.41
CA VAL A 241 -19.17 -8.82 20.04
C VAL A 241 -17.66 -8.97 19.85
N LEU A 242 -17.09 -8.40 18.79
CA LEU A 242 -15.66 -8.44 18.52
C LEU A 242 -14.84 -7.50 19.40
N ASP A 243 -15.48 -6.57 20.09
CA ASP A 243 -14.82 -5.62 21.02
C ASP A 243 -14.64 -6.17 22.44
N LEU A 244 -15.28 -7.29 22.77
CA LEU A 244 -15.27 -7.83 24.15
C LEU A 244 -13.87 -8.12 24.71
N ALA A 245 -12.90 -8.38 23.85
CA ALA A 245 -11.51 -8.64 24.23
C ALA A 245 -10.65 -7.38 24.37
N ASN A 246 -11.11 -6.19 23.94
CA ASN A 246 -10.26 -5.00 23.79
C ASN A 246 -9.99 -4.22 25.11
N GLY A 247 -10.77 -4.44 26.15
CA GLY A 247 -10.77 -3.63 27.36
C GLY A 247 -11.43 -2.26 27.16
N LEU A 248 -11.96 -1.67 28.26
CA LEU A 248 -12.83 -0.50 28.19
C LEU A 248 -12.15 0.74 27.58
N GLY A 249 -10.94 1.07 28.00
CA GLY A 249 -10.22 2.27 27.53
C GLY A 249 -9.91 2.22 26.04
N ASN A 250 -9.44 1.08 25.54
CA ASN A 250 -9.18 0.88 24.12
C ASN A 250 -10.46 0.95 23.30
N THR A 251 -11.55 0.39 23.81
CA THR A 251 -12.86 0.44 23.15
C THR A 251 -13.36 1.87 22.99
N VAL A 252 -13.26 2.72 24.02
CA VAL A 252 -13.70 4.14 23.94
C VAL A 252 -12.91 4.91 22.88
N ASN A 253 -11.57 4.75 22.83
CA ASN A 253 -10.76 5.37 21.80
C ASN A 253 -11.15 4.87 20.39
N ALA A 254 -11.34 3.57 20.23
CA ALA A 254 -11.74 2.95 18.98
C ALA A 254 -13.14 3.41 18.52
N MET A 255 -14.08 3.64 19.44
CA MET A 255 -15.41 4.23 19.15
C MET A 255 -15.28 5.62 18.54
N GLY A 256 -14.45 6.49 19.13
CA GLY A 256 -14.22 7.85 18.64
C GLY A 256 -13.61 7.88 17.24
N LEU A 257 -12.57 7.09 17.01
CA LEU A 257 -11.95 6.97 15.70
C LEU A 257 -12.91 6.42 14.65
N GLU A 258 -13.72 5.42 15.01
CA GLU A 258 -14.67 4.83 14.06
C GLU A 258 -15.84 5.77 13.73
N ALA A 259 -16.33 6.58 14.67
CA ALA A 259 -17.33 7.61 14.39
C ALA A 259 -16.84 8.63 13.37
N MET A 260 -15.54 8.97 13.40
CA MET A 260 -14.91 9.81 12.39
C MET A 260 -14.84 9.09 11.05
N SER A 261 -14.39 7.83 11.02
CA SER A 261 -14.33 7.01 9.81
C SER A 261 -15.70 6.82 9.17
N LEU A 262 -16.75 6.63 9.98
CA LEU A 262 -18.15 6.56 9.53
C LEU A 262 -18.56 7.83 8.76
N THR A 263 -18.32 9.00 9.36
CA THR A 263 -18.65 10.27 8.73
C THR A 263 -17.86 10.44 7.42
N ALA A 264 -16.58 10.11 7.42
CA ALA A 264 -15.74 10.15 6.23
C ALA A 264 -16.26 9.21 5.13
N ALA A 265 -16.63 7.98 5.47
CA ALA A 265 -17.19 7.01 4.53
C ALA A 265 -18.55 7.45 3.95
N GLN A 266 -19.39 8.09 4.76
CA GLN A 266 -20.67 8.64 4.29
C GLN A 266 -20.46 9.78 3.28
N ILE A 267 -19.57 10.72 3.57
CA ILE A 267 -19.22 11.83 2.64
C ILE A 267 -18.66 11.25 1.33
N PHE A 268 -17.78 10.26 1.40
CA PHE A 268 -17.21 9.60 0.22
C PHE A 268 -18.28 8.86 -0.59
N ARG A 269 -19.16 8.09 0.07
CA ARG A 269 -20.29 7.41 -0.56
C ARG A 269 -21.17 8.41 -1.32
N ASP A 270 -21.54 9.52 -0.68
CA ASP A 270 -22.41 10.54 -1.26
C ASP A 270 -21.72 11.24 -2.43
N ARG A 271 -20.40 11.45 -2.36
CA ARG A 271 -19.60 11.95 -3.47
C ARG A 271 -19.58 10.98 -4.66
N LEU A 272 -19.38 9.68 -4.41
CA LEU A 272 -19.45 8.65 -5.46
C LEU A 272 -20.83 8.60 -6.12
N ALA A 273 -21.90 8.68 -5.32
CA ALA A 273 -23.28 8.69 -5.82
C ALA A 273 -23.54 9.93 -6.69
N ALA A 274 -23.11 11.11 -6.26
CA ALA A 274 -23.24 12.35 -7.05
C ALA A 274 -22.49 12.29 -8.38
N LEU A 275 -21.40 11.50 -8.45
CA LEU A 275 -20.64 11.26 -9.68
C LEU A 275 -21.19 10.09 -10.51
N GLY A 276 -22.21 9.38 -10.04
CA GLY A 276 -22.71 8.17 -10.70
C GLY A 276 -21.71 7.01 -10.71
N ILE A 277 -20.81 6.96 -9.71
CA ILE A 277 -19.82 5.90 -9.54
C ILE A 277 -20.36 4.85 -8.57
N ARG A 278 -20.42 3.61 -9.01
CA ARG A 278 -20.89 2.50 -8.15
C ARG A 278 -19.77 2.02 -7.24
N ALA A 279 -20.10 1.87 -5.94
CA ALA A 279 -19.25 1.25 -4.95
C ALA A 279 -20.12 0.40 -4.01
N LYS A 280 -19.56 -0.66 -3.46
CA LYS A 280 -20.17 -1.36 -2.33
C LYS A 280 -19.70 -0.66 -1.05
N VAL A 281 -20.66 -0.17 -0.24
CA VAL A 281 -20.39 0.50 1.03
C VAL A 281 -21.17 -0.20 2.14
N ASP A 282 -20.47 -0.83 3.06
CA ASP A 282 -21.05 -1.56 4.19
C ASP A 282 -20.77 -0.77 5.49
N ILE A 283 -21.83 -0.48 6.24
CA ILE A 283 -21.75 0.09 7.59
C ILE A 283 -22.23 -0.97 8.55
N VAL A 284 -21.37 -1.37 9.49
CA VAL A 284 -21.65 -2.46 10.44
C VAL A 284 -21.58 -1.96 11.88
N ASN A 285 -22.11 -2.72 12.84
CA ASN A 285 -21.82 -2.46 14.25
C ASN A 285 -20.38 -2.83 14.53
N GLY A 286 -19.60 -1.90 15.09
CA GLY A 286 -18.20 -2.14 15.39
C GLY A 286 -17.41 -0.86 15.61
N THR A 287 -16.18 -1.06 16.05
CA THR A 287 -15.22 0.00 16.37
C THR A 287 -13.96 -0.11 15.53
N HIS A 288 -13.00 0.81 15.73
CA HIS A 288 -11.76 0.95 14.95
C HIS A 288 -10.70 -0.08 15.36
N THR A 289 -10.96 -1.37 15.07
CA THR A 289 -10.09 -2.47 15.54
C THR A 289 -9.90 -3.59 14.53
N TRP A 290 -8.82 -4.35 14.67
CA TRP A 290 -8.37 -5.40 13.78
C TRP A 290 -9.42 -6.49 13.49
N PRO A 291 -10.21 -6.98 14.46
CA PRO A 291 -11.22 -8.00 14.17
C PRO A 291 -12.26 -7.58 13.12
N TYR A 292 -12.65 -6.29 13.11
CA TYR A 292 -13.57 -5.78 12.08
C TYR A 292 -12.91 -5.63 10.71
N TRP A 293 -11.63 -5.22 10.67
CA TRP A 293 -10.88 -5.14 9.41
C TRP A 293 -10.61 -6.52 8.83
N GLN A 294 -10.34 -7.52 9.67
CA GLN A 294 -10.27 -8.92 9.26
C GLN A 294 -11.57 -9.37 8.59
N GLN A 295 -12.72 -9.07 9.20
CA GLN A 295 -14.04 -9.38 8.64
C GLN A 295 -14.28 -8.61 7.33
N SER A 296 -13.86 -7.35 7.27
CA SER A 296 -13.96 -6.51 6.08
C SER A 296 -13.16 -7.09 4.91
N LEU A 297 -11.95 -7.59 5.17
CA LEU A 297 -11.13 -8.26 4.16
C LEU A 297 -11.79 -9.53 3.65
N ALA A 298 -12.37 -10.35 4.54
CA ALA A 298 -13.12 -11.54 4.18
C ALA A 298 -14.32 -11.22 3.28
N ASN A 299 -15.06 -10.15 3.62
CA ASN A 299 -16.22 -9.69 2.84
C ASN A 299 -15.82 -9.09 1.48
N ALA A 300 -14.63 -8.48 1.38
CA ALA A 300 -14.08 -7.93 0.14
C ALA A 300 -13.54 -9.02 -0.80
N ARG A 301 -13.11 -10.17 -0.26
CA ARG A 301 -12.40 -11.23 -0.99
C ARG A 301 -13.10 -11.65 -2.30
N PRO A 302 -14.41 -11.92 -2.36
CA PRO A 302 -15.05 -12.30 -3.63
C PRO A 302 -14.90 -11.22 -4.71
N MET A 303 -15.05 -9.94 -4.36
CA MET A 303 -14.89 -8.82 -5.29
C MET A 303 -13.45 -8.66 -5.75
N ILE A 304 -12.48 -8.88 -4.86
CA ILE A 304 -11.04 -8.85 -5.16
C ILE A 304 -10.70 -9.91 -6.20
N LEU A 305 -11.11 -11.17 -5.93
CA LEU A 305 -10.81 -12.29 -6.82
C LEU A 305 -11.49 -12.14 -8.19
N ASP A 306 -12.71 -11.62 -8.22
CA ASP A 306 -13.43 -11.34 -9.46
C ASP A 306 -12.74 -10.24 -10.29
N ALA A 307 -12.36 -9.13 -9.64
CA ALA A 307 -11.66 -8.02 -10.30
C ALA A 307 -10.29 -8.41 -10.86
N LEU A 308 -9.61 -9.36 -10.22
CA LEU A 308 -8.31 -9.89 -10.67
C LEU A 308 -8.44 -11.03 -11.67
N GLY A 309 -9.65 -11.57 -11.90
CA GLY A 309 -9.88 -12.71 -12.78
C GLY A 309 -9.29 -14.02 -12.24
N VAL A 310 -9.19 -14.17 -10.92
CA VAL A 310 -8.60 -15.34 -10.25
C VAL A 310 -9.66 -16.01 -9.37
N LYS A 311 -10.26 -17.07 -9.89
CA LYS A 311 -11.26 -17.92 -9.18
C LYS A 311 -10.69 -19.30 -8.92
#